data_388031d4ac39c700554e46180b92b8de
#
_entry.id   388031d4ac39c700554e46180b92b8de
#
_cell.length_a   1.000
_cell.length_b   1.000
_cell.length_c   1.000
_cell.angle_alpha   90.00
_cell.angle_beta   90.00
_cell.angle_gamma   90.00
#
_symmetry.space_group_name_H-M   'P 1'
#
loop_
_entity.id
_entity.type
_entity.pdbx_description
1 polymer ?
#
loop_
_entity_poly.entity_id
_entity_poly.type
_entity_poly.pdbx_seq_one_letter_code
_entity_poly.pdbx_strand_id
1 'polypeptide(L)'
;TGLVTLNNVSAPHPYLSDSVDDFFNALRQEISRTSGWDVLANLENAYLPMTDPTLPGTIDEWLVTGLAYSINPLPLQAGWMAIKREDIGGEVYWRVYVRARYQDGSQGMPLTFQTWDLDARANGNPNDYEAGGALNGVPEGYWIDITEISNRFGWFRLPALTNWRAYYSASRFNHFAFTRGMNWETAMLELYPAEMIHQPTRVPSLTSTPTITTLPSNSRTATAQVNNWLLEPTNPNPRPTWTPMPEEYFP
;
A
#
# COMPACT_ATOMS: atom_id res chain seq x y z
N THR A 1 15.04 12.04 -18.09
CA THR A 1 14.56 11.48 -16.81
C THR A 1 14.65 9.98 -16.90
N GLY A 2 15.19 9.33 -15.90
CA GLY A 2 15.35 7.88 -15.83
C GLY A 2 15.12 7.37 -14.42
N LEU A 3 15.10 6.05 -14.25
CA LEU A 3 15.06 5.42 -12.93
C LEU A 3 16.48 5.26 -12.38
N VAL A 4 16.67 5.60 -11.11
CA VAL A 4 17.93 5.38 -10.38
C VAL A 4 17.70 4.43 -9.23
N THR A 5 18.70 3.61 -8.92
CA THR A 5 18.65 2.67 -7.82
C THR A 5 18.84 3.40 -6.49
N LEU A 6 17.97 3.14 -5.53
CA LEU A 6 18.10 3.65 -4.17
C LEU A 6 19.15 2.84 -3.41
N ASN A 7 20.23 3.50 -2.98
CA ASN A 7 21.31 2.86 -2.25
C ASN A 7 20.87 2.46 -0.83
N ASN A 8 21.21 1.22 -0.44
CA ASN A 8 20.89 0.68 0.90
C ASN A 8 19.40 0.76 1.24
N VAL A 9 18.53 0.59 0.24
CA VAL A 9 17.07 0.43 0.40
C VAL A 9 16.68 -0.95 -0.08
N SER A 10 15.98 -1.69 0.76
CA SER A 10 15.38 -2.97 0.41
C SER A 10 13.94 -2.75 -0.05
N ALA A 11 13.63 -3.14 -1.28
CA ALA A 11 12.31 -3.14 -1.88
C ALA A 11 12.28 -4.14 -3.04
N PRO A 12 11.11 -4.62 -3.51
CA PRO A 12 11.04 -5.43 -4.73
C PRO A 12 11.65 -4.73 -5.95
N HIS A 13 11.39 -3.44 -6.10
CA HIS A 13 11.96 -2.57 -7.13
C HIS A 13 12.47 -1.28 -6.49
N PRO A 14 13.73 -1.23 -5.99
CA PRO A 14 14.26 -0.09 -5.25
C PRO A 14 14.70 1.03 -6.18
N TYR A 15 13.79 1.55 -6.99
CA TYR A 15 14.07 2.60 -7.96
C TYR A 15 13.17 3.81 -7.73
N LEU A 16 13.71 5.00 -7.97
CA LEU A 16 12.95 6.24 -8.12
C LEU A 16 13.42 6.99 -9.36
N SER A 17 12.64 7.96 -9.81
CA SER A 17 13.08 8.90 -10.84
C SER A 17 14.28 9.69 -10.35
N ASP A 18 15.26 9.92 -11.24
CA ASP A 18 16.44 10.79 -11.01
C ASP A 18 16.07 12.24 -10.67
N SER A 19 14.83 12.61 -10.89
CA SER A 19 14.31 13.94 -10.54
C SER A 19 13.91 14.08 -9.07
N VAL A 20 13.83 12.96 -8.31
CA VAL A 20 13.34 12.95 -6.91
C VAL A 20 14.18 12.13 -5.94
N ASP A 21 15.17 11.39 -6.41
CA ASP A 21 15.99 10.52 -5.58
C ASP A 21 16.79 11.28 -4.50
N ASP A 22 17.32 12.46 -4.83
CA ASP A 22 18.00 13.32 -3.85
C ASP A 22 17.04 13.82 -2.76
N PHE A 23 15.79 14.14 -3.11
CA PHE A 23 14.77 14.54 -2.14
C PHE A 23 14.38 13.36 -1.24
N PHE A 24 14.32 12.15 -1.78
CA PHE A 24 14.08 10.95 -0.99
C PHE A 24 15.24 10.66 -0.03
N ASN A 25 16.47 10.76 -0.49
CA ASN A 25 17.65 10.53 0.34
C ASN A 25 17.74 11.56 1.48
N ALA A 26 17.44 12.83 1.21
CA ALA A 26 17.37 13.87 2.23
C ALA A 26 16.25 13.61 3.25
N LEU A 27 15.07 13.21 2.79
CA LEU A 27 13.94 12.80 3.65
C LEU A 27 14.33 11.64 4.55
N ARG A 28 14.92 10.57 3.97
CA ARG A 28 15.35 9.36 4.71
C ARG A 28 16.34 9.73 5.82
N GLN A 29 17.31 10.57 5.49
CA GLN A 29 18.30 11.04 6.47
C GLN A 29 17.63 11.81 7.62
N GLU A 30 16.68 12.71 7.31
CA GLU A 30 16.00 13.50 8.33
C GLU A 30 15.10 12.63 9.21
N ILE A 31 14.35 11.69 8.63
CA ILE A 31 13.54 10.74 9.41
C ILE A 31 14.43 9.89 10.31
N SER A 32 15.53 9.35 9.78
CA SER A 32 16.47 8.52 10.54
C SER A 32 17.09 9.30 11.71
N ARG A 33 17.50 10.55 11.45
CA ARG A 33 18.07 11.44 12.48
C ARG A 33 17.07 11.74 13.59
N THR A 34 15.80 11.97 13.23
CA THR A 34 14.75 12.40 14.15
C THR A 34 14.19 11.21 14.95
N SER A 35 14.02 10.04 14.30
CA SER A 35 13.45 8.84 14.94
C SER A 35 14.51 7.97 15.65
N GLY A 36 15.78 8.14 15.29
CA GLY A 36 16.87 7.33 15.81
C GLY A 36 17.06 5.98 15.09
N TRP A 37 16.30 5.70 14.02
CA TRP A 37 16.43 4.50 13.20
C TRP A 37 15.98 4.76 11.76
N ASP A 38 16.48 3.94 10.83
CA ASP A 38 16.25 4.13 9.40
C ASP A 38 14.92 3.52 8.94
N VAL A 39 13.84 4.27 9.13
CA VAL A 39 12.47 3.88 8.79
C VAL A 39 12.32 3.52 7.31
N LEU A 40 13.04 4.21 6.42
CA LEU A 40 12.93 4.08 4.97
C LEU A 40 13.98 3.13 4.37
N ALA A 41 14.75 2.41 5.20
CA ALA A 41 15.67 1.38 4.72
C ALA A 41 14.94 0.18 4.10
N ASN A 42 13.73 -0.09 4.55
CA ASN A 42 12.87 -1.16 4.03
C ASN A 42 11.56 -0.57 3.57
N LEU A 43 11.32 -0.60 2.28
CA LEU A 43 10.07 -0.15 1.66
C LEU A 43 9.23 -1.35 1.23
N GLU A 44 7.92 -1.16 1.22
CA GLU A 44 7.03 -2.09 0.53
C GLU A 44 7.27 -2.00 -0.98
N ASN A 45 7.28 -0.76 -1.52
CA ASN A 45 7.62 -0.48 -2.91
C ASN A 45 8.23 0.93 -3.04
N ALA A 46 9.11 1.10 -4.04
CA ALA A 46 9.56 2.40 -4.50
C ALA A 46 9.22 2.63 -5.98
N TYR A 47 9.08 1.55 -6.74
CA TYR A 47 8.66 1.55 -8.12
C TYR A 47 7.83 0.30 -8.42
N LEU A 48 6.82 0.45 -9.27
CA LEU A 48 6.01 -0.66 -9.77
C LEU A 48 6.12 -0.68 -11.30
N PRO A 49 6.64 -1.74 -11.93
CA PRO A 49 6.63 -1.89 -13.38
C PRO A 49 5.20 -1.84 -13.93
N MET A 50 4.99 -1.23 -15.11
CA MET A 50 3.66 -1.19 -15.76
C MET A 50 3.08 -2.57 -16.06
N THR A 51 3.91 -3.62 -16.07
CA THR A 51 3.50 -5.00 -16.28
C THR A 51 2.91 -5.65 -15.04
N ASP A 52 3.14 -5.07 -13.87
CA ASP A 52 2.69 -5.62 -12.61
C ASP A 52 1.24 -5.23 -12.33
N PRO A 53 0.47 -6.09 -11.66
CA PRO A 53 -0.92 -5.80 -11.35
C PRO A 53 -1.01 -4.64 -10.35
N THR A 54 -1.89 -3.69 -10.65
CA THR A 54 -2.24 -2.62 -9.71
C THR A 54 -3.30 -3.07 -8.73
N LEU A 55 -3.45 -2.34 -7.62
CA LEU A 55 -4.49 -2.60 -6.64
C LEU A 55 -5.88 -2.42 -7.26
N PRO A 56 -6.87 -3.29 -6.93
CA PRO A 56 -8.24 -3.11 -7.39
C PRO A 56 -8.80 -1.74 -7.03
N GLY A 57 -9.35 -1.03 -8.01
CA GLY A 57 -9.90 0.31 -7.85
C GLY A 57 -8.89 1.45 -8.02
N THR A 58 -7.64 1.13 -8.34
CA THR A 58 -6.63 2.14 -8.69
C THR A 58 -6.86 2.64 -10.11
N ILE A 59 -7.02 3.95 -10.26
CA ILE A 59 -7.07 4.63 -11.56
C ILE A 59 -5.67 5.14 -11.89
N ASP A 60 -5.00 5.71 -10.91
CA ASP A 60 -3.65 6.32 -11.00
C ASP A 60 -2.74 5.67 -9.98
N GLU A 61 -1.84 4.81 -10.46
CA GLU A 61 -0.81 4.19 -9.63
C GLU A 61 0.48 5.03 -9.68
N TRP A 62 0.70 5.83 -8.64
CA TRP A 62 1.85 6.72 -8.58
C TRP A 62 3.19 5.98 -8.48
N LEU A 63 3.24 4.76 -7.97
CA LEU A 63 4.47 3.96 -7.93
C LEU A 63 5.02 3.69 -9.33
N VAL A 64 4.15 3.59 -10.35
CA VAL A 64 4.57 3.36 -11.74
C VAL A 64 5.34 4.57 -12.31
N THR A 65 5.09 5.76 -11.79
CA THR A 65 5.75 6.98 -12.27
C THR A 65 7.20 7.12 -11.78
N GLY A 66 7.63 6.32 -10.81
CA GLY A 66 8.88 6.50 -10.11
C GLY A 66 8.93 7.75 -9.21
N LEU A 67 7.77 8.39 -8.97
CA LEU A 67 7.63 9.57 -8.11
C LEU A 67 6.91 9.25 -6.79
N ALA A 68 6.82 7.98 -6.41
CA ALA A 68 6.16 7.56 -5.18
C ALA A 68 6.91 6.42 -4.52
N TYR A 69 6.69 6.27 -3.22
CA TYR A 69 7.14 5.11 -2.45
C TYR A 69 6.06 4.69 -1.46
N SER A 70 6.10 3.44 -1.03
CA SER A 70 5.31 2.94 0.10
C SER A 70 6.21 2.38 1.19
N ILE A 71 5.96 2.82 2.44
CA ILE A 71 6.70 2.37 3.62
C ILE A 71 6.30 0.93 3.93
N ASN A 72 7.22 0.13 4.41
CA ASN A 72 6.94 -1.23 4.85
C ASN A 72 5.84 -1.22 5.94
N PRO A 73 4.75 -1.99 5.80
CA PRO A 73 3.66 -2.03 6.77
C PRO A 73 3.99 -2.81 8.06
N LEU A 74 5.04 -3.63 8.09
CA LEU A 74 5.38 -4.45 9.24
C LEU A 74 5.55 -3.68 10.56
N PRO A 75 6.15 -2.46 10.58
CA PRO A 75 6.21 -1.66 11.81
C PRO A 75 4.84 -1.31 12.40
N LEU A 76 3.78 -1.19 11.58
CA LEU A 76 2.42 -0.97 12.08
C LEU A 76 1.94 -2.18 12.87
N GLN A 77 2.11 -3.38 12.34
CA GLN A 77 1.73 -4.64 12.99
C GLN A 77 2.56 -4.90 14.25
N ALA A 78 3.82 -4.46 14.26
CA ALA A 78 4.74 -4.61 15.39
C ALA A 78 4.55 -3.54 16.50
N GLY A 79 3.66 -2.55 16.30
CA GLY A 79 3.46 -1.45 17.25
C GLY A 79 4.58 -0.39 17.24
N TRP A 80 5.42 -0.37 16.19
CA TRP A 80 6.45 0.65 15.96
C TRP A 80 6.01 1.75 15.01
N MET A 81 4.83 1.59 14.43
CA MET A 81 4.15 2.61 13.62
C MET A 81 2.72 2.76 14.15
N ALA A 82 2.18 3.94 14.05
CA ALA A 82 0.80 4.26 14.39
C ALA A 82 0.21 5.14 13.28
N ILE A 83 -1.08 4.98 13.03
CA ILE A 83 -1.77 5.77 12.01
C ILE A 83 -2.99 6.47 12.60
N LYS A 84 -3.25 7.66 12.11
CA LYS A 84 -4.45 8.44 12.41
C LYS A 84 -5.23 8.67 11.14
N ARG A 85 -6.50 8.33 11.17
CA ARG A 85 -7.42 8.64 10.07
C ARG A 85 -7.76 10.13 10.06
N GLU A 86 -7.71 10.75 8.89
CA GLU A 86 -8.11 12.12 8.64
C GLU A 86 -9.01 12.18 7.41
N ASP A 87 -10.21 12.70 7.58
CA ASP A 87 -11.19 12.88 6.49
C ASP A 87 -11.06 14.34 5.99
N ILE A 88 -10.56 14.52 4.77
CA ILE A 88 -10.26 15.83 4.18
C ILE A 88 -10.91 15.91 2.80
N GLY A 89 -11.82 16.85 2.60
CA GLY A 89 -12.45 17.07 1.28
C GLY A 89 -13.28 15.88 0.78
N GLY A 90 -13.74 15.00 1.66
CA GLY A 90 -14.48 13.79 1.30
C GLY A 90 -13.60 12.56 1.01
N GLU A 91 -12.29 12.72 1.06
CA GLU A 91 -11.32 11.64 0.93
C GLU A 91 -10.71 11.28 2.29
N VAL A 92 -10.29 10.02 2.43
CA VAL A 92 -9.63 9.52 3.64
C VAL A 92 -8.14 9.55 3.43
N TYR A 93 -7.44 10.21 4.35
CA TYR A 93 -5.99 10.24 4.43
C TYR A 93 -5.52 9.65 5.74
N TRP A 94 -4.28 9.17 5.75
CA TRP A 94 -3.66 8.60 6.94
C TRP A 94 -2.45 9.43 7.35
N ARG A 95 -2.44 9.88 8.60
CA ARG A 95 -1.27 10.49 9.20
C ARG A 95 -0.46 9.41 9.88
N VAL A 96 0.81 9.32 9.55
CA VAL A 96 1.69 8.22 9.95
C VAL A 96 2.69 8.71 10.98
N TYR A 97 2.79 7.95 12.06
CA TYR A 97 3.73 8.18 13.15
C TYR A 97 4.60 6.95 13.31
N VAL A 98 5.88 7.15 13.61
CA VAL A 98 6.79 6.07 13.98
C VAL A 98 7.29 6.27 15.40
N ARG A 99 7.50 5.18 16.09
CA ARG A 99 8.01 5.19 17.45
C ARG A 99 9.48 5.65 17.43
N ALA A 100 9.85 6.59 18.30
CA ALA A 100 11.23 6.98 18.46
C ALA A 100 12.05 5.81 19.04
N ARG A 101 13.31 5.69 18.64
CA ARG A 101 14.20 4.65 19.19
C ARG A 101 14.40 4.82 20.70
N TYR A 102 14.61 6.07 21.13
CA TYR A 102 14.79 6.40 22.54
C TYR A 102 13.46 6.88 23.12
N GLN A 103 13.04 6.21 24.17
CA GLN A 103 11.74 6.45 24.83
C GLN A 103 11.89 7.24 26.14
N ASP A 104 12.90 8.11 26.20
CA ASP A 104 13.24 8.96 27.34
C ASP A 104 12.82 10.41 27.19
N GLY A 105 12.14 10.74 26.09
CA GLY A 105 11.70 12.09 25.78
C GLY A 105 12.72 12.95 25.03
N SER A 106 13.90 12.40 24.71
CA SER A 106 14.91 13.10 23.89
C SER A 106 14.52 13.19 22.43
N GLN A 107 13.61 12.33 21.97
CA GLN A 107 13.10 12.29 20.60
C GLN A 107 11.58 12.14 20.60
N GLY A 108 10.93 12.85 19.69
CA GLY A 108 9.48 12.74 19.50
C GLY A 108 8.65 13.31 20.64
N MET A 109 7.35 13.05 20.56
CA MET A 109 6.37 13.51 21.56
C MET A 109 5.33 12.40 21.81
N PRO A 110 4.71 12.35 23.02
CA PRO A 110 3.57 11.47 23.25
C PRO A 110 2.40 11.82 22.32
N LEU A 111 1.71 10.80 21.82
CA LEU A 111 0.44 11.01 21.12
C LEU A 111 -0.66 11.32 22.13
N THR A 112 -1.59 12.19 21.73
CA THR A 112 -2.73 12.63 22.57
C THR A 112 -4.09 12.23 21.98
N PHE A 113 -4.09 11.36 20.97
CA PHE A 113 -5.27 10.93 20.24
C PHE A 113 -5.26 9.41 20.05
N GLN A 114 -6.44 8.85 19.83
CA GLN A 114 -6.61 7.44 19.48
C GLN A 114 -6.11 7.16 18.07
N THR A 115 -5.44 6.04 17.91
CA THR A 115 -4.96 5.56 16.60
C THR A 115 -5.99 4.69 15.92
N TRP A 116 -5.80 4.42 14.65
CA TRP A 116 -6.66 3.54 13.88
C TRP A 116 -6.04 2.17 13.74
N ASP A 117 -6.82 1.14 14.02
CA ASP A 117 -6.46 -0.26 13.83
C ASP A 117 -7.13 -0.77 12.54
N LEU A 118 -6.34 -0.93 11.49
CA LEU A 118 -6.82 -1.48 10.23
C LEU A 118 -7.12 -2.98 10.32
N ASP A 119 -6.46 -3.72 11.21
CA ASP A 119 -6.63 -5.16 11.35
C ASP A 119 -7.92 -5.51 12.11
N ALA A 120 -8.49 -4.58 12.85
CA ALA A 120 -9.77 -4.74 13.53
C ALA A 120 -10.92 -5.13 12.58
N ARG A 121 -10.81 -4.81 11.26
CA ARG A 121 -11.78 -5.27 10.25
C ARG A 121 -11.93 -6.80 10.18
N ALA A 122 -10.92 -7.54 10.62
CA ALA A 122 -10.88 -9.01 10.58
C ALA A 122 -11.21 -9.65 11.93
N ASN A 123 -11.61 -8.88 12.94
CA ASN A 123 -11.89 -9.37 14.30
C ASN A 123 -13.25 -10.08 14.45
N GLY A 124 -14.07 -10.10 13.40
CA GLY A 124 -15.41 -10.69 13.39
C GLY A 124 -16.53 -9.74 13.84
N ASN A 125 -16.23 -8.50 14.21
CA ASN A 125 -17.22 -7.48 14.51
C ASN A 125 -17.71 -6.82 13.19
N PRO A 126 -19.01 -6.92 12.85
CA PRO A 126 -19.55 -6.33 11.61
C PRO A 126 -19.33 -4.81 11.52
N ASN A 127 -19.42 -4.08 12.63
CA ASN A 127 -19.22 -2.63 12.64
C ASN A 127 -17.78 -2.25 12.28
N ASP A 128 -16.80 -2.99 12.78
CA ASP A 128 -15.39 -2.75 12.49
C ASP A 128 -15.07 -3.11 11.03
N TYR A 129 -15.71 -4.16 10.50
CA TYR A 129 -15.62 -4.51 9.08
C TYR A 129 -16.16 -3.39 8.19
N GLU A 130 -17.38 -2.89 8.45
CA GLU A 130 -18.01 -1.82 7.69
C GLU A 130 -17.24 -0.49 7.79
N ALA A 131 -16.68 -0.21 8.96
CA ALA A 131 -15.84 0.97 9.18
C ALA A 131 -14.45 0.86 8.51
N GLY A 132 -14.01 -0.35 8.13
CA GLY A 132 -12.67 -0.63 7.61
C GLY A 132 -11.59 -0.64 8.67
N GLY A 133 -11.95 -0.97 9.93
CA GLY A 133 -11.12 -0.96 11.10
C GLY A 133 -11.82 -0.31 12.29
N ALA A 134 -11.09 -0.08 13.37
CA ALA A 134 -11.61 0.53 14.59
C ALA A 134 -10.63 1.55 15.19
N LEU A 135 -11.14 2.41 16.07
CA LEU A 135 -10.28 3.23 16.91
C LEU A 135 -9.63 2.34 17.97
N ASN A 136 -8.33 2.48 18.10
CA ASN A 136 -7.53 1.88 19.15
C ASN A 136 -7.26 2.91 20.26
N GLY A 137 -6.69 2.46 21.37
CA GLY A 137 -6.25 3.36 22.45
C GLY A 137 -5.20 4.36 22.00
N VAL A 138 -4.89 5.32 22.88
CA VAL A 138 -3.74 6.21 22.70
C VAL A 138 -2.48 5.39 23.01
N PRO A 139 -1.57 5.23 22.04
CA PRO A 139 -0.36 4.44 22.28
C PRO A 139 0.61 5.20 23.19
N GLU A 140 1.19 4.47 24.13
CA GLU A 140 2.20 5.01 25.04
C GLU A 140 3.54 5.25 24.31
N GLY A 141 4.34 6.14 24.90
CA GLY A 141 5.70 6.43 24.44
C GLY A 141 5.82 7.67 23.57
N TYR A 142 6.99 7.82 22.93
CA TYR A 142 7.36 8.98 22.14
C TYR A 142 7.35 8.63 20.64
N TRP A 143 6.73 9.50 19.86
CA TRP A 143 6.40 9.27 18.45
C TRP A 143 6.85 10.43 17.59
N ILE A 144 7.25 10.13 16.37
CA ILE A 144 7.68 11.07 15.34
C ILE A 144 6.61 11.11 14.25
N ASP A 145 6.15 12.28 13.90
CA ASP A 145 5.23 12.51 12.79
C ASP A 145 5.99 12.50 11.46
N ILE A 146 6.03 11.34 10.80
CA ILE A 146 6.72 11.22 9.51
C ILE A 146 5.92 11.84 8.37
N THR A 147 4.61 11.98 8.50
CA THR A 147 3.79 12.68 7.49
C THR A 147 4.18 14.15 7.42
N GLU A 148 4.37 14.80 8.57
CA GLU A 148 4.79 16.20 8.60
C GLU A 148 6.21 16.36 8.04
N ILE A 149 7.14 15.49 8.44
CA ILE A 149 8.50 15.52 7.89
C ILE A 149 8.44 15.32 6.38
N SER A 150 7.73 14.30 5.88
CA SER A 150 7.59 14.04 4.45
C SER A 150 7.07 15.26 3.67
N ASN A 151 6.03 15.92 4.19
CA ASN A 151 5.48 17.12 3.56
C ASN A 151 6.51 18.25 3.42
N ARG A 152 7.38 18.46 4.41
CA ARG A 152 8.46 19.46 4.34
C ARG A 152 9.49 19.17 3.24
N PHE A 153 9.62 17.88 2.87
CA PHE A 153 10.50 17.43 1.79
C PHE A 153 9.76 17.26 0.46
N GLY A 154 8.50 17.69 0.36
CA GLY A 154 7.72 17.64 -0.88
C GLY A 154 7.03 16.30 -1.15
N TRP A 155 7.07 15.36 -0.20
CA TRP A 155 6.41 14.08 -0.29
C TRP A 155 5.04 14.15 0.41
N PHE A 156 3.98 13.96 -0.34
CA PHE A 156 2.61 14.03 0.16
C PHE A 156 1.98 12.64 0.18
N ARG A 157 1.22 12.36 1.23
CA ARG A 157 0.45 11.12 1.34
C ARG A 157 -0.63 11.05 0.27
N LEU A 158 -0.85 9.85 -0.25
CA LEU A 158 -1.94 9.59 -1.17
C LEU A 158 -3.25 9.30 -0.42
N PRO A 159 -4.42 9.67 -0.98
CA PRO A 159 -5.70 9.30 -0.39
C PRO A 159 -5.92 7.78 -0.48
N ALA A 160 -6.69 7.26 0.45
CA ALA A 160 -7.19 5.90 0.38
C ALA A 160 -8.08 5.73 -0.86
N LEU A 161 -8.05 4.55 -1.47
CA LEU A 161 -8.97 4.21 -2.55
C LEU A 161 -10.40 4.10 -2.02
N THR A 162 -11.40 4.24 -2.88
CA THR A 162 -12.82 4.19 -2.49
C THR A 162 -13.24 2.89 -1.82
N ASN A 163 -12.54 1.79 -2.13
CA ASN A 163 -12.78 0.45 -1.60
C ASN A 163 -11.89 0.09 -0.38
N TRP A 164 -11.22 1.05 0.24
CA TRP A 164 -10.26 0.83 1.33
C TRP A 164 -10.84 0.10 2.55
N ARG A 165 -12.15 0.22 2.78
CA ARG A 165 -12.79 -0.49 3.89
C ARG A 165 -12.77 -2.00 3.69
N ALA A 166 -12.88 -2.47 2.45
CA ALA A 166 -12.88 -3.89 2.11
C ALA A 166 -11.46 -4.45 1.92
N TYR A 167 -10.53 -3.63 1.41
CA TYR A 167 -9.17 -4.08 1.08
C TYR A 167 -8.13 -3.32 1.87
N TYR A 168 -7.30 -4.04 2.64
CA TYR A 168 -6.26 -3.45 3.48
C TYR A 168 -5.30 -2.56 2.69
N SER A 169 -4.76 -3.07 1.60
CA SER A 169 -3.81 -2.35 0.75
C SER A 169 -4.41 -1.10 0.09
N ALA A 170 -5.74 -1.09 -0.14
CA ALA A 170 -6.44 0.07 -0.68
C ALA A 170 -6.53 1.24 0.32
N SER A 171 -6.19 1.03 1.59
CA SER A 171 -6.04 2.11 2.57
C SER A 171 -4.91 3.07 2.19
N ARG A 172 -3.86 2.61 1.52
CA ARG A 172 -2.69 3.41 1.11
C ARG A 172 -2.09 4.24 2.25
N PHE A 173 -2.23 3.77 3.49
CA PHE A 173 -1.77 4.53 4.66
C PHE A 173 -0.27 4.85 4.63
N ASN A 174 0.50 4.03 3.95
CA ASN A 174 1.95 4.08 3.85
C ASN A 174 2.46 4.64 2.51
N HIS A 175 1.58 5.16 1.62
CA HIS A 175 1.94 5.66 0.30
C HIS A 175 2.17 7.17 0.29
N PHE A 176 3.31 7.58 -0.25
CA PHE A 176 3.72 8.97 -0.42
C PHE A 176 4.17 9.23 -1.86
N ALA A 177 3.80 10.38 -2.41
CA ALA A 177 4.17 10.79 -3.76
C ALA A 177 4.74 12.20 -3.79
N PHE A 178 5.69 12.42 -4.68
CA PHE A 178 6.29 13.72 -4.98
C PHE A 178 5.68 14.26 -6.26
N THR A 179 4.45 14.79 -6.18
CA THR A 179 3.66 15.12 -7.37
C THR A 179 4.11 16.41 -8.06
N ARG A 180 4.78 17.33 -7.36
CA ARG A 180 5.16 18.67 -7.89
C ARG A 180 3.99 19.43 -8.52
N GLY A 181 2.76 19.14 -8.10
CA GLY A 181 1.54 19.71 -8.69
C GLY A 181 1.14 19.13 -10.05
N MET A 182 1.84 18.10 -10.53
CA MET A 182 1.47 17.38 -11.75
C MET A 182 0.30 16.43 -11.49
N ASN A 183 -0.49 16.18 -12.54
CA ASN A 183 -1.39 15.04 -12.56
C ASN A 183 -0.60 13.76 -12.93
N TRP A 184 -1.22 12.62 -12.69
CA TRP A 184 -0.61 11.31 -12.92
C TRP A 184 -0.16 11.10 -14.38
N GLU A 185 -0.96 11.49 -15.37
CA GLU A 185 -0.65 11.35 -16.79
C GLU A 185 0.61 12.15 -17.17
N THR A 186 0.72 13.39 -16.70
CA THR A 186 1.92 14.20 -16.91
C THR A 186 3.14 13.56 -16.27
N ALA A 187 3.00 13.00 -15.06
CA ALA A 187 4.07 12.30 -14.38
C ALA A 187 4.52 11.05 -15.15
N MET A 188 3.58 10.29 -15.71
CA MET A 188 3.88 9.13 -16.55
C MET A 188 4.67 9.49 -17.79
N LEU A 189 4.36 10.63 -18.44
CA LEU A 189 5.07 11.11 -19.64
C LEU A 189 6.53 11.51 -19.37
N GLU A 190 6.93 11.71 -18.11
CA GLU A 190 8.34 11.91 -17.77
C GLU A 190 9.17 10.63 -17.94
N LEU A 191 8.56 9.46 -17.81
CA LEU A 191 9.24 8.17 -17.81
C LEU A 191 8.89 7.30 -19.03
N TYR A 192 7.67 7.43 -19.56
CA TYR A 192 7.15 6.58 -20.61
C TYR A 192 6.71 7.40 -21.84
N PRO A 193 6.90 6.88 -23.06
CA PRO A 193 6.33 7.49 -24.25
C PRO A 193 4.80 7.39 -24.25
N ALA A 194 4.13 8.37 -24.87
CA ALA A 194 2.67 8.48 -24.86
C ALA A 194 1.95 7.23 -25.38
N GLU A 195 2.56 6.53 -26.32
CA GLU A 195 2.01 5.31 -26.92
C GLU A 195 1.90 4.16 -25.92
N MET A 196 2.73 4.17 -24.87
CA MET A 196 2.66 3.16 -23.79
C MET A 196 1.56 3.46 -22.78
N ILE A 197 1.26 4.75 -22.56
CA ILE A 197 0.27 5.21 -21.59
C ILE A 197 -1.14 5.07 -22.17
N HIS A 198 -1.30 5.40 -23.44
CA HIS A 198 -2.58 5.40 -24.15
C HIS A 198 -2.80 4.15 -25.00
N GLN A 199 -2.28 3.00 -24.57
CA GLN A 199 -2.61 1.76 -25.28
C GLN A 199 -4.14 1.58 -25.26
N PRO A 200 -4.79 1.48 -26.44
CA PRO A 200 -6.23 1.20 -26.47
C PRO A 200 -6.44 -0.10 -25.75
N THR A 201 -7.26 -0.05 -24.71
CA THR A 201 -7.72 -1.26 -24.02
C THR A 201 -8.12 -2.26 -25.09
N ARG A 202 -7.41 -3.37 -25.22
CA ARG A 202 -7.82 -4.42 -26.16
C ARG A 202 -9.20 -4.82 -25.75
N VAL A 203 -10.23 -4.34 -26.46
CA VAL A 203 -11.58 -4.85 -26.33
C VAL A 203 -11.44 -6.35 -26.50
N PRO A 204 -11.79 -7.18 -25.51
CA PRO A 204 -11.72 -8.61 -25.68
C PRO A 204 -12.51 -8.93 -26.95
N SER A 205 -11.82 -9.43 -27.98
CA SER A 205 -12.47 -9.89 -29.18
C SER A 205 -13.50 -10.89 -28.72
N LEU A 206 -14.78 -10.61 -29.00
CA LEU A 206 -15.84 -11.54 -28.66
C LEU A 206 -15.47 -12.89 -29.26
N THR A 207 -14.98 -13.79 -28.43
CA THR A 207 -14.76 -15.18 -28.83
C THR A 207 -16.09 -15.64 -29.35
N SER A 208 -16.14 -15.99 -30.63
CA SER A 208 -17.35 -16.47 -31.28
C SER A 208 -17.97 -17.55 -30.37
N THR A 209 -19.18 -17.25 -29.88
CA THR A 209 -19.96 -18.19 -29.10
C THR A 209 -20.02 -19.49 -29.88
N PRO A 210 -19.59 -20.63 -29.33
CA PRO A 210 -19.69 -21.89 -30.06
C PRO A 210 -21.17 -22.09 -30.42
N THR A 211 -21.43 -22.17 -31.72
CA THR A 211 -22.75 -22.47 -32.22
C THR A 211 -23.14 -23.85 -31.65
N ILE A 212 -24.18 -23.87 -30.83
CA ILE A 212 -24.73 -25.10 -30.30
C ILE A 212 -25.26 -25.89 -31.51
N THR A 213 -24.46 -26.83 -32.01
CA THR A 213 -24.93 -27.81 -32.96
C THR A 213 -25.94 -28.70 -32.21
N THR A 214 -27.21 -28.61 -32.56
CA THR A 214 -28.25 -29.47 -32.00
C THR A 214 -27.89 -30.92 -32.28
N LEU A 215 -27.56 -31.69 -31.25
CA LEU A 215 -27.46 -33.14 -31.33
C LEU A 215 -28.82 -33.73 -31.68
N PRO A 216 -28.89 -34.72 -32.54
CA PRO A 216 -30.14 -35.42 -32.82
C PRO A 216 -30.64 -36.10 -31.54
N SER A 217 -31.91 -35.94 -31.25
CA SER A 217 -32.59 -36.51 -30.11
C SER A 217 -32.67 -38.02 -30.25
N ASN A 218 -31.79 -38.74 -29.52
CA ASN A 218 -32.03 -40.13 -29.15
C ASN A 218 -31.99 -40.24 -27.64
N SER A 219 -33.16 -40.40 -27.08
CA SER A 219 -33.44 -40.65 -25.70
C SER A 219 -32.65 -41.83 -25.13
N ARG A 220 -31.71 -41.54 -24.22
CA ARG A 220 -31.35 -42.44 -23.12
C ARG A 220 -31.06 -41.60 -21.91
N THR A 221 -31.93 -41.74 -20.92
CA THR A 221 -31.82 -41.14 -19.58
C THR A 221 -30.50 -41.57 -18.96
N ALA A 222 -29.56 -40.61 -18.87
CA ALA A 222 -28.41 -40.74 -18.03
C ALA A 222 -28.67 -39.93 -16.74
N THR A 223 -28.87 -40.62 -15.63
CA THR A 223 -28.97 -40.05 -14.31
C THR A 223 -27.59 -39.48 -13.98
N ALA A 224 -27.44 -38.18 -14.03
CA ALA A 224 -26.25 -37.48 -13.53
C ALA A 224 -26.25 -37.56 -12.01
N GLN A 225 -25.30 -38.32 -11.44
CA GLN A 225 -24.96 -38.18 -10.04
C GLN A 225 -24.30 -36.83 -9.85
N VAL A 226 -24.97 -35.95 -9.12
CA VAL A 226 -24.38 -34.71 -8.63
C VAL A 226 -23.43 -35.09 -7.49
N ASN A 227 -22.15 -35.18 -7.78
CA ASN A 227 -21.13 -35.21 -6.74
C ASN A 227 -21.06 -33.82 -6.12
N ASN A 228 -21.65 -33.68 -4.94
CA ASN A 228 -21.48 -32.53 -4.06
C ASN A 228 -20.02 -32.47 -3.59
N TRP A 229 -19.18 -31.80 -4.34
CA TRP A 229 -17.92 -31.30 -3.81
C TRP A 229 -18.27 -30.03 -3.01
N LEU A 230 -18.39 -30.19 -1.71
CA LEU A 230 -18.30 -29.11 -0.76
C LEU A 230 -16.91 -28.48 -0.97
N LEU A 231 -16.87 -27.38 -1.70
CA LEU A 231 -15.71 -26.51 -1.71
C LEU A 231 -15.64 -25.88 -0.32
N GLU A 232 -14.80 -26.42 0.55
CA GLU A 232 -14.36 -25.66 1.71
C GLU A 232 -13.71 -24.39 1.22
N PRO A 233 -14.06 -23.22 1.76
CA PRO A 233 -13.39 -21.99 1.42
C PRO A 233 -11.93 -22.11 1.88
N THR A 234 -11.02 -22.37 0.95
CA THR A 234 -9.60 -22.24 1.20
C THR A 234 -9.34 -20.78 1.52
N ASN A 235 -8.97 -20.50 2.77
CA ASN A 235 -8.54 -19.18 3.21
C ASN A 235 -7.35 -18.73 2.33
N PRO A 236 -7.49 -17.70 1.47
CA PRO A 236 -6.42 -17.29 0.56
C PRO A 236 -5.25 -16.59 1.25
N ASN A 237 -5.28 -16.45 2.56
CA ASN A 237 -4.23 -15.77 3.30
C ASN A 237 -3.85 -16.58 4.57
N PRO A 238 -2.90 -17.54 4.47
CA PRO A 238 -2.35 -18.15 5.68
C PRO A 238 -1.66 -17.04 6.47
N ARG A 239 -2.13 -16.82 7.71
CA ARG A 239 -1.51 -15.92 8.68
C ARG A 239 -0.02 -16.25 8.77
N PRO A 240 0.91 -15.31 8.55
CA PRO A 240 2.32 -15.58 8.80
C PRO A 240 2.49 -15.93 10.28
N THR A 241 3.03 -17.09 10.55
CA THR A 241 3.47 -17.46 11.92
C THR A 241 4.66 -16.56 12.26
N TRP A 242 4.49 -15.75 13.26
CA TRP A 242 5.47 -14.82 13.76
C TRP A 242 6.72 -15.56 14.27
N THR A 243 7.85 -15.31 13.64
CA THR A 243 9.17 -15.58 14.24
C THR A 243 9.69 -14.23 14.75
N PRO A 244 10.10 -14.11 16.02
CA PRO A 244 10.71 -12.87 16.51
C PRO A 244 11.92 -12.53 15.64
N MET A 245 12.08 -11.25 15.28
CA MET A 245 13.21 -10.77 14.52
C MET A 245 14.49 -11.01 15.35
N PRO A 246 15.54 -11.64 14.78
CA PRO A 246 16.81 -11.82 15.49
C PRO A 246 17.39 -10.46 15.92
N GLU A 247 18.04 -10.42 17.08
CA GLU A 247 18.69 -9.22 17.65
C GLU A 247 19.76 -8.60 16.74
N GLU A 248 20.24 -9.31 15.73
CA GLU A 248 21.23 -8.86 14.75
C GLU A 248 20.78 -7.70 13.84
N TYR A 249 19.49 -7.34 13.84
CA TYR A 249 18.94 -6.20 13.06
C TYR A 249 18.98 -4.87 13.81
N PHE A 250 19.47 -4.86 15.04
CA PHE A 250 19.69 -3.64 15.79
C PHE A 250 21.20 -3.40 15.96
N PRO A 251 21.81 -2.47 15.19
CA PRO A 251 23.18 -2.07 15.43
C PRO A 251 23.35 -1.33 16.76
#